data_fc32ca90e8c60ee68602f3cc34fe931f
#
_entry.id   fc32ca90e8c60ee68602f3cc34fe931f
#
_cell.length_a   1.000
_cell.length_b   1.000
_cell.length_c   1.000
_cell.angle_alpha   90.00
_cell.angle_beta   90.00
_cell.angle_gamma   90.00
#
_symmetry.space_group_name_H-M   'P 1'
#
loop_
_entity.id
_entity.type
_entity.pdbx_description
1 polymer ?
#
loop_
_entity_poly.entity_id
_entity_poly.type
_entity_poly.pdbx_seq_one_letter_code
_entity_poly.pdbx_strand_id
1 'polypeptide(L)'
;SAMIQGLKDRKYDIAFCSMMDNEPLIDFVPVAKQELVLIVPKGHPLEGRSSIDLKDTLAYPHIAFSKRSGLRHVIDKLFKKCGGYPQIAYSMEEDQGVAGLVGAGFGIAVVPKMPVLSYMPVSIIEIEKPSWERLFYMATLKNVYQAPAIMDFKKYVMDHANL
;
A
#
# COMPACT_ATOMS: atom_id res chain seq x y z
N SER A 1 15.32 -7.98 7.35
CA SER A 1 14.80 -8.42 6.04
C SER A 1 15.96 -8.82 5.13
N ALA A 2 15.70 -9.70 4.16
CA ALA A 2 16.73 -10.14 3.20
C ALA A 2 17.34 -8.96 2.40
N MET A 3 16.55 -7.92 2.10
CA MET A 3 17.02 -6.71 1.43
C MET A 3 18.04 -5.92 2.27
N ILE A 4 17.76 -5.72 3.55
CA ILE A 4 18.67 -5.02 4.47
C ILE A 4 19.97 -5.80 4.64
N GLN A 5 19.88 -7.12 4.76
CA GLN A 5 21.08 -7.95 4.81
C GLN A 5 21.89 -7.85 3.51
N GLY A 6 21.23 -7.82 2.36
CA GLY A 6 21.89 -7.63 1.07
C GLY A 6 22.61 -6.27 0.93
N LEU A 7 22.07 -5.19 1.53
CA LEU A 7 22.78 -3.91 1.62
C LEU A 7 24.04 -4.03 2.49
N LYS A 8 23.92 -4.66 3.66
CA LYS A 8 25.06 -4.88 4.59
C LYS A 8 26.16 -5.74 3.96
N ASP A 9 25.78 -6.76 3.21
CA ASP A 9 26.66 -7.66 2.49
C ASP A 9 27.17 -7.08 1.15
N ARG A 10 26.79 -5.83 0.83
CA ARG A 10 27.14 -5.14 -0.43
C ARG A 10 26.74 -5.89 -1.70
N LYS A 11 25.66 -6.67 -1.61
CA LYS A 11 25.01 -7.30 -2.78
C LYS A 11 24.15 -6.29 -3.54
N TYR A 12 23.66 -5.27 -2.83
CA TYR A 12 22.87 -4.17 -3.36
C TYR A 12 23.46 -2.85 -2.87
N ASP A 13 23.42 -1.82 -3.70
CA ASP A 13 23.79 -0.46 -3.34
C ASP A 13 22.61 0.31 -2.78
N ILE A 14 21.41 0.03 -3.30
CA ILE A 14 20.14 0.69 -2.95
C ILE A 14 19.05 -0.37 -2.81
N ALA A 15 18.16 -0.19 -1.86
CA ALA A 15 16.93 -0.96 -1.73
C ALA A 15 15.74 -0.02 -1.49
N PHE A 16 14.55 -0.41 -1.96
CA PHE A 16 13.30 0.28 -1.67
C PHE A 16 12.46 -0.58 -0.74
N CYS A 17 12.17 -0.07 0.44
CA CYS A 17 11.47 -0.84 1.48
C CYS A 17 10.72 0.04 2.47
N SER A 18 9.97 -0.57 3.37
CA SER A 18 9.48 0.11 4.56
C SER A 18 10.62 0.38 5.53
N MET A 19 10.52 1.45 6.30
CA MET A 19 11.46 1.72 7.39
C MET A 19 11.50 0.54 8.36
N MET A 20 12.69 0.23 8.83
CA MET A 20 12.93 -0.79 9.85
C MET A 20 13.63 -0.16 11.04
N ASP A 21 13.12 -0.47 12.23
CA ASP A 21 13.73 -0.04 13.47
C ASP A 21 15.03 -0.84 13.73
N ASN A 22 15.93 -0.22 14.50
CA ASN A 22 17.19 -0.85 14.95
C ASN A 22 18.17 -1.21 13.82
N GLU A 23 18.22 -0.40 12.77
CA GLU A 23 19.18 -0.54 11.66
C GLU A 23 20.13 0.67 11.57
N PRO A 24 21.08 0.82 12.54
CA PRO A 24 21.91 2.02 12.64
C PRO A 24 22.86 2.24 11.47
N LEU A 25 23.18 1.18 10.73
CA LEU A 25 24.07 1.23 9.56
C LEU A 25 23.33 1.63 8.27
N ILE A 26 22.02 1.73 8.30
CA ILE A 26 21.21 2.03 7.12
C ILE A 26 20.70 3.47 7.21
N ASP A 27 20.78 4.16 6.10
CA ASP A 27 20.14 5.46 5.88
C ASP A 27 18.82 5.23 5.14
N PHE A 28 17.72 5.76 5.71
CA PHE A 28 16.38 5.66 5.14
C PHE A 28 15.89 7.04 4.74
N VAL A 29 15.72 7.25 3.44
CA VAL A 29 15.18 8.49 2.88
C VAL A 29 13.78 8.20 2.34
N PRO A 30 12.72 8.89 2.81
CA PRO A 30 11.37 8.69 2.30
C PRO A 30 11.30 9.15 0.83
N VAL A 31 10.72 8.34 -0.04
CA VAL A 31 10.66 8.61 -1.49
C VAL A 31 9.28 8.44 -2.11
N ALA A 32 8.40 7.70 -1.46
CA ALA A 32 7.04 7.52 -1.94
C ALA A 32 6.06 7.26 -0.79
N LYS A 33 4.83 7.64 -1.02
CA LYS A 33 3.71 7.41 -0.11
C LYS A 33 2.74 6.41 -0.75
N GLN A 34 2.29 5.45 0.05
CA GLN A 34 1.21 4.55 -0.33
C GLN A 34 -0.04 4.89 0.49
N GLU A 35 -1.14 5.12 -0.19
CA GLU A 35 -2.46 5.32 0.38
C GLU A 35 -3.31 4.07 0.16
N LEU A 36 -4.25 3.81 1.07
CA LEU A 36 -5.31 2.85 0.88
C LEU A 36 -6.61 3.58 0.57
N VAL A 37 -7.37 3.02 -0.36
CA VAL A 37 -8.69 3.52 -0.77
C VAL A 37 -9.70 2.40 -0.72
N LEU A 38 -10.97 2.76 -0.56
CA LEU A 38 -12.08 1.85 -0.81
C LEU A 38 -12.42 1.90 -2.29
N ILE A 39 -12.61 0.75 -2.90
CA ILE A 39 -13.19 0.62 -4.23
C ILE A 39 -14.54 -0.10 -4.16
N VAL A 40 -15.49 0.41 -4.90
CA VAL A 40 -16.84 -0.14 -5.01
C VAL A 40 -17.20 -0.28 -6.49
N PRO A 41 -18.09 -1.23 -6.87
CA PRO A 41 -18.55 -1.34 -8.25
C PRO A 41 -19.36 -0.10 -8.65
N LYS A 42 -19.45 0.18 -9.94
CA LYS A 42 -20.33 1.22 -10.47
C LYS A 42 -21.80 0.92 -10.09
N GLY A 43 -22.54 1.94 -9.70
CA GLY A 43 -23.93 1.82 -9.24
C GLY A 43 -24.07 1.33 -7.79
N HIS A 44 -22.96 1.18 -7.04
CA HIS A 44 -23.04 0.78 -5.63
C HIS A 44 -23.63 1.91 -4.75
N PRO A 45 -24.38 1.57 -3.67
CA PRO A 45 -24.96 2.60 -2.78
C PRO A 45 -23.96 3.59 -2.17
N LEU A 46 -22.69 3.22 -2.06
CA LEU A 46 -21.62 4.08 -1.58
C LEU A 46 -20.98 4.93 -2.69
N GLU A 47 -21.32 4.68 -3.96
CA GLU A 47 -20.79 5.47 -5.07
C GLU A 47 -21.17 6.95 -4.93
N GLY A 48 -20.26 7.84 -5.32
CA GLY A 48 -20.45 9.29 -5.23
C GLY A 48 -20.02 9.92 -3.91
N ARG A 49 -19.64 9.12 -2.91
CA ARG A 49 -18.97 9.65 -1.72
C ARG A 49 -17.54 10.01 -2.05
N SER A 50 -17.08 11.17 -1.60
CA SER A 50 -15.66 11.56 -1.70
C SER A 50 -14.80 10.86 -0.66
N SER A 51 -15.34 10.65 0.55
CA SER A 51 -14.67 9.96 1.65
C SER A 51 -15.66 9.12 2.45
N ILE A 52 -15.11 8.18 3.24
CA ILE A 52 -15.89 7.26 4.07
C ILE A 52 -15.15 6.89 5.36
N ASP A 53 -15.92 6.70 6.43
CA ASP A 53 -15.44 5.95 7.61
C ASP A 53 -15.50 4.45 7.26
N LEU A 54 -14.41 3.74 7.48
CA LEU A 54 -14.31 2.31 7.16
C LEU A 54 -15.36 1.46 7.89
N LYS A 55 -15.82 1.93 9.06
CA LYS A 55 -16.90 1.33 9.81
C LYS A 55 -18.20 1.22 9.01
N ASP A 56 -18.49 2.20 8.16
CA ASP A 56 -19.72 2.23 7.37
C ASP A 56 -19.70 1.18 6.23
N THR A 57 -18.55 0.58 5.97
CA THR A 57 -18.40 -0.47 4.95
C THR A 57 -18.73 -1.86 5.46
N LEU A 58 -18.82 -2.06 6.78
CA LEU A 58 -18.99 -3.38 7.42
C LEU A 58 -20.30 -4.08 7.06
N ALA A 59 -21.31 -3.32 6.59
CA ALA A 59 -22.59 -3.87 6.16
C ALA A 59 -22.53 -4.58 4.78
N TYR A 60 -21.42 -4.43 4.05
CA TYR A 60 -21.28 -4.94 2.69
C TYR A 60 -20.29 -6.10 2.62
N PRO A 61 -20.43 -7.02 1.64
CA PRO A 61 -19.47 -8.09 1.44
C PRO A 61 -18.14 -7.51 0.90
N HIS A 62 -17.03 -7.96 1.47
CA HIS A 62 -15.68 -7.54 1.11
C HIS A 62 -14.94 -8.61 0.34
N ILE A 63 -14.13 -8.16 -0.63
CA ILE A 63 -13.09 -8.94 -1.26
C ILE A 63 -11.78 -8.56 -0.58
N ALA A 64 -11.09 -9.54 -0.03
CA ALA A 64 -9.89 -9.33 0.76
C ALA A 64 -8.65 -9.90 0.06
N PHE A 65 -7.48 -9.42 0.44
CA PHE A 65 -6.23 -10.09 0.11
C PHE A 65 -6.12 -11.42 0.85
N SER A 66 -5.37 -12.36 0.30
CA SER A 66 -5.10 -13.64 0.95
C SER A 66 -4.37 -13.43 2.29
N LYS A 67 -4.50 -14.38 3.20
CA LYS A 67 -3.86 -14.29 4.54
C LYS A 67 -2.33 -14.26 4.47
N ARG A 68 -1.73 -14.64 3.34
CA ARG A 68 -0.28 -14.59 3.12
C ARG A 68 0.22 -13.21 2.71
N SER A 69 -0.67 -12.32 2.28
CA SER A 69 -0.32 -10.95 1.88
C SER A 69 -0.02 -10.08 3.11
N GLY A 70 1.07 -9.33 3.04
CA GLY A 70 1.38 -8.30 4.05
C GLY A 70 0.31 -7.20 4.12
N LEU A 71 -0.34 -6.86 2.98
CA LEU A 71 -1.45 -5.93 2.91
C LEU A 71 -2.66 -6.42 3.70
N ARG A 72 -2.95 -7.72 3.72
CA ARG A 72 -4.04 -8.28 4.51
C ARG A 72 -3.90 -7.92 5.98
N HIS A 73 -2.70 -8.07 6.56
CA HIS A 73 -2.47 -7.73 7.95
C HIS A 73 -2.65 -6.24 8.25
N VAL A 74 -2.27 -5.38 7.32
CA VAL A 74 -2.45 -3.93 7.45
C VAL A 74 -3.95 -3.61 7.44
N ILE A 75 -4.69 -4.11 6.47
CA ILE A 75 -6.13 -3.87 6.31
C ILE A 75 -6.92 -4.41 7.51
N ASP A 76 -6.59 -5.62 7.97
CA ASP A 76 -7.22 -6.21 9.17
C ASP A 76 -7.00 -5.34 10.42
N LYS A 77 -5.80 -4.74 10.58
CA LYS A 77 -5.53 -3.78 11.66
C LYS A 77 -6.38 -2.51 11.54
N LEU A 78 -6.63 -2.02 10.32
CA LEU A 78 -7.51 -0.87 10.11
C LEU A 78 -8.95 -1.18 10.51
N PHE A 79 -9.48 -2.32 10.10
CA PHE A 79 -10.81 -2.77 10.50
C PHE A 79 -10.91 -2.95 12.02
N LYS A 80 -9.90 -3.51 12.66
CA LYS A 80 -9.84 -3.61 14.11
C LYS A 80 -9.90 -2.24 14.79
N LYS A 81 -9.20 -1.23 14.24
CA LYS A 81 -9.24 0.15 14.76
C LYS A 81 -10.61 0.80 14.60
N CYS A 82 -11.38 0.49 13.55
CA CYS A 82 -12.72 1.02 13.37
C CYS A 82 -13.80 0.27 14.19
N GLY A 83 -13.40 -0.77 14.92
CA GLY A 83 -14.27 -1.48 15.86
C GLY A 83 -15.09 -2.60 15.24
N GLY A 84 -14.68 -3.16 14.09
CA GLY A 84 -15.38 -4.27 13.46
C GLY A 84 -14.50 -5.10 12.55
N TYR A 85 -15.08 -6.14 11.97
CA TYR A 85 -14.45 -6.98 10.96
C TYR A 85 -15.34 -7.07 9.73
N PRO A 86 -14.78 -6.97 8.52
CA PRO A 86 -15.57 -7.08 7.31
C PRO A 86 -16.07 -8.51 7.10
N GLN A 87 -17.23 -8.64 6.50
CA GLN A 87 -17.72 -9.91 5.99
C GLN A 87 -16.97 -10.25 4.71
N ILE A 88 -16.00 -11.16 4.77
CA ILE A 88 -15.17 -11.52 3.63
C ILE A 88 -15.90 -12.56 2.79
N ALA A 89 -16.29 -12.17 1.58
CA ALA A 89 -16.91 -13.04 0.60
C ALA A 89 -15.88 -13.81 -0.23
N TYR A 90 -14.79 -13.14 -0.63
CA TYR A 90 -13.73 -13.72 -1.47
C TYR A 90 -12.35 -13.27 -1.01
N SER A 91 -11.33 -14.07 -1.32
CA SER A 91 -9.93 -13.73 -1.09
C SER A 91 -9.11 -13.95 -2.36
N MET A 92 -8.23 -12.96 -2.68
CA MET A 92 -7.35 -12.97 -3.85
C MET A 92 -5.92 -12.61 -3.45
N GLU A 93 -4.95 -12.98 -4.26
CA GLU A 93 -3.54 -12.63 -4.00
C GLU A 93 -3.12 -11.33 -4.70
N GLU A 94 -3.65 -11.07 -5.89
CA GLU A 94 -3.24 -9.97 -6.76
C GLU A 94 -4.17 -8.76 -6.63
N ASP A 95 -3.60 -7.57 -6.57
CA ASP A 95 -4.33 -6.29 -6.47
C ASP A 95 -5.33 -6.11 -7.60
N GLN A 96 -4.92 -6.44 -8.84
CA GLN A 96 -5.78 -6.34 -10.02
C GLN A 96 -6.91 -7.36 -9.99
N GLY A 97 -6.66 -8.55 -9.44
CA GLY A 97 -7.68 -9.58 -9.25
C GLY A 97 -8.75 -9.12 -8.26
N VAL A 98 -8.35 -8.50 -7.14
CA VAL A 98 -9.27 -7.89 -6.18
C VAL A 98 -10.13 -6.83 -6.87
N ALA A 99 -9.50 -5.89 -7.58
CA ALA A 99 -10.21 -4.82 -8.27
C ALA A 99 -11.12 -5.32 -9.40
N GLY A 100 -10.71 -6.38 -10.11
CA GLY A 100 -11.52 -7.05 -11.13
C GLY A 100 -12.82 -7.64 -10.57
N LEU A 101 -12.74 -8.33 -9.43
CA LEU A 101 -13.91 -8.88 -8.75
C LEU A 101 -14.84 -7.77 -8.24
N VAL A 102 -14.29 -6.66 -7.73
CA VAL A 102 -15.10 -5.48 -7.37
C VAL A 102 -15.82 -4.94 -8.58
N GLY A 103 -15.12 -4.72 -9.68
CA GLY A 103 -15.72 -4.23 -10.93
C GLY A 103 -16.82 -5.14 -11.49
N ALA A 104 -16.71 -6.44 -11.24
CA ALA A 104 -17.72 -7.43 -11.60
C ALA A 104 -18.89 -7.50 -10.59
N GLY A 105 -18.89 -6.71 -9.52
CA GLY A 105 -20.01 -6.61 -8.58
C GLY A 105 -20.03 -7.67 -7.47
N PHE A 106 -18.91 -8.38 -7.23
CA PHE A 106 -18.85 -9.43 -6.19
C PHE A 106 -18.68 -8.89 -4.77
N GLY A 107 -18.42 -7.61 -4.61
CA GLY A 107 -18.26 -6.96 -3.31
C GLY A 107 -17.49 -5.66 -3.43
N ILE A 108 -17.06 -5.13 -2.30
CA ILE A 108 -16.21 -3.94 -2.18
C ILE A 108 -14.84 -4.34 -1.64
N ALA A 109 -13.83 -3.49 -1.79
CA ALA A 109 -12.49 -3.82 -1.27
C ALA A 109 -11.72 -2.57 -0.84
N VAL A 110 -10.83 -2.75 0.13
CA VAL A 110 -9.77 -1.81 0.48
C VAL A 110 -8.51 -2.24 -0.26
N VAL A 111 -7.96 -1.36 -1.08
CA VAL A 111 -6.78 -1.62 -1.92
C VAL A 111 -5.82 -0.45 -1.90
N PRO A 112 -4.54 -0.64 -2.28
CA PRO A 112 -3.64 0.47 -2.54
C PRO A 112 -4.20 1.37 -3.65
N LYS A 113 -4.03 2.68 -3.49
CA LYS A 113 -4.35 3.66 -4.53
C LYS A 113 -3.36 3.51 -5.68
N MET A 114 -3.83 3.04 -6.80
CA MET A 114 -3.02 2.77 -7.98
C MET A 114 -3.62 3.44 -9.22
N PRO A 115 -2.81 3.96 -10.15
CA PRO A 115 -3.30 4.59 -11.39
C PRO A 115 -4.22 3.67 -12.21
N VAL A 116 -3.96 2.36 -12.21
CA VAL A 116 -4.75 1.37 -12.97
C VAL A 116 -6.24 1.35 -12.56
N LEU A 117 -6.57 1.73 -11.35
CA LEU A 117 -7.97 1.76 -10.87
C LEU A 117 -8.84 2.72 -11.69
N SER A 118 -8.25 3.77 -12.27
CA SER A 118 -8.97 4.74 -13.12
C SER A 118 -9.47 4.12 -14.43
N TYR A 119 -8.88 3.02 -14.85
CA TYR A 119 -9.25 2.29 -16.08
C TYR A 119 -10.17 1.09 -15.81
N MET A 120 -10.53 0.86 -14.54
CA MET A 120 -11.39 -0.25 -14.15
C MET A 120 -12.82 0.22 -13.86
N PRO A 121 -13.84 -0.63 -13.99
CA PRO A 121 -15.23 -0.28 -13.74
C PRO A 121 -15.55 -0.19 -12.23
N VAL A 122 -14.74 0.55 -11.50
CA VAL A 122 -14.87 0.79 -10.07
C VAL A 122 -14.96 2.28 -9.76
N SER A 123 -15.52 2.63 -8.63
CA SER A 123 -15.49 3.98 -8.06
C SER A 123 -14.56 3.97 -6.86
N ILE A 124 -13.67 4.97 -6.78
CA ILE A 124 -12.66 5.12 -5.76
C ILE A 124 -13.17 6.09 -4.71
N ILE A 125 -13.08 5.71 -3.43
CA ILE A 125 -13.52 6.49 -2.29
C ILE A 125 -12.36 6.57 -1.29
N GLU A 126 -12.03 7.79 -0.86
CA GLU A 126 -10.97 8.00 0.14
C GLU A 126 -11.42 7.46 1.51
N ILE A 127 -10.51 6.84 2.24
CA ILE A 127 -10.77 6.38 3.61
C ILE A 127 -10.39 7.50 4.57
N GLU A 128 -11.39 8.13 5.18
CA GLU A 128 -11.19 9.21 6.15
C GLU A 128 -10.79 8.67 7.52
N LYS A 129 -11.43 7.56 7.94
CA LYS A 129 -11.17 6.92 9.23
C LYS A 129 -11.18 5.39 9.11
N PRO A 130 -10.21 4.73 9.75
CA PRO A 130 -9.02 5.30 10.38
C PRO A 130 -8.04 5.82 9.33
N SER A 131 -7.34 6.92 9.59
CA SER A 131 -6.29 7.41 8.71
C SER A 131 -5.14 6.40 8.67
N TRP A 132 -4.58 6.20 7.50
CA TRP A 132 -3.45 5.34 7.27
C TRP A 132 -2.63 5.82 6.09
N GLU A 133 -1.33 5.83 6.28
CA GLU A 133 -0.37 6.03 5.21
C GLU A 133 0.84 5.12 5.44
N ARG A 134 1.48 4.76 4.38
CA ARG A 134 2.74 4.03 4.40
C ARG A 134 3.74 4.77 3.55
N LEU A 135 4.90 5.05 4.15
CA LEU A 135 6.03 5.58 3.41
C LEU A 135 6.92 4.43 2.93
N PHE A 136 7.37 4.54 1.69
CA PHE A 136 8.47 3.76 1.16
C PHE A 136 9.74 4.60 1.23
N TYR A 137 10.81 3.95 1.59
CA TYR A 137 12.11 4.56 1.78
C TYR A 137 13.10 3.97 0.78
N MET A 138 13.95 4.84 0.27
CA MET A 138 15.21 4.44 -0.33
C MET A 138 16.19 4.18 0.80
N ALA A 139 16.68 2.95 0.90
CA ALA A 139 17.61 2.49 1.93
C ALA A 139 19.00 2.31 1.33
N THR A 140 20.00 2.84 1.97
CA THR A 140 21.42 2.74 1.57
C THR A 140 22.31 2.51 2.80
N LEU A 141 23.47 1.90 2.59
CA LEU A 141 24.44 1.72 3.67
C LEU A 141 25.12 3.06 3.99
N LYS A 142 25.21 3.41 5.28
CA LYS A 142 25.89 4.62 5.74
C LYS A 142 27.41 4.48 5.65
N ASN A 143 28.10 5.62 5.50
CA ASN A 143 29.56 5.74 5.61
C ASN A 143 30.34 4.80 4.71
N VAL A 144 29.80 4.46 3.55
CA VAL A 144 30.49 3.68 2.52
C VAL A 144 30.66 4.51 1.25
N TYR A 145 31.75 4.22 0.53
CA TYR A 145 31.93 4.78 -0.80
C TYR A 145 30.82 4.30 -1.72
N GLN A 146 30.22 5.23 -2.45
CA GLN A 146 29.24 4.95 -3.49
C GLN A 146 29.77 5.44 -4.84
N ALA A 147 29.62 4.60 -5.87
CA ALA A 147 30.00 4.98 -7.21
C ALA A 147 29.18 6.20 -7.69
N PRO A 148 29.74 7.06 -8.56
CA PRO A 148 29.04 8.25 -9.08
C PRO A 148 27.65 7.93 -9.65
N ALA A 149 27.50 6.84 -10.39
CA ALA A 149 26.22 6.39 -10.94
C ALA A 149 25.16 6.12 -9.85
N ILE A 150 25.56 5.59 -8.69
CA ILE A 150 24.68 5.36 -7.56
C ILE A 150 24.26 6.69 -6.94
N MET A 151 25.18 7.64 -6.82
CA MET A 151 24.89 8.97 -6.29
C MET A 151 23.94 9.74 -7.21
N ASP A 152 24.13 9.68 -8.52
CA ASP A 152 23.25 10.30 -9.52
C ASP A 152 21.85 9.67 -9.48
N PHE A 153 21.76 8.35 -9.37
CA PHE A 153 20.48 7.66 -9.23
C PHE A 153 19.75 8.05 -7.94
N LYS A 154 20.45 8.11 -6.82
CA LYS A 154 19.87 8.58 -5.53
C LYS A 154 19.31 9.99 -5.67
N LYS A 155 20.07 10.89 -6.28
CA LYS A 155 19.63 12.28 -6.53
C LYS A 155 18.38 12.29 -7.41
N TYR A 156 18.37 11.54 -8.49
CA TYR A 156 17.22 11.43 -9.38
C TYR A 156 15.97 10.96 -8.63
N VAL A 157 16.09 9.92 -7.82
CA VAL A 157 14.97 9.40 -7.00
C VAL A 157 14.46 10.45 -6.02
N MET A 158 15.36 11.19 -5.35
CA MET A 158 14.98 12.23 -4.40
C MET A 158 14.29 13.42 -5.10
N ASP A 159 14.77 13.82 -6.27
CA ASP A 159 14.21 14.93 -7.06
C ASP A 159 12.80 14.59 -7.60
N HIS A 160 12.47 13.30 -7.71
CA HIS A 160 11.18 12.78 -8.20
C HIS A 160 10.35 12.08 -7.11
N ALA A 161 10.73 12.26 -5.84
CA ALA A 161 9.98 11.69 -4.71
C ALA A 161 8.54 12.23 -4.69
N ASN A 162 7.58 11.33 -4.46
CA ASN A 162 6.16 11.68 -4.35
C ASN A 162 5.69 11.38 -2.92
N LEU A 163 5.78 12.39 -2.07
CA LEU A 163 5.45 12.36 -0.64
C LEU A 163 4.16 13.09 -0.33
#